data_dc491d6f20e081f6a8854172227e7fb1
#
_entry.id   dc491d6f20e081f6a8854172227e7fb1
#
_cell.length_a   1.000
_cell.length_b   1.000
_cell.length_c   1.000
_cell.angle_alpha   90.00
_cell.angle_beta   90.00
_cell.angle_gamma   90.00
#
_symmetry.space_group_name_H-M   'P 1'
#
loop_
_entity.id
_entity.type
_entity.pdbx_description
1 polymer ?
#
loop_
_entity_poly.entity_id
_entity_poly.type
_entity_poly.pdbx_seq_one_letter_code
_entity_poly.pdbx_strand_id
1 'polypeptide(L)'
;MTLEQVTPESESRKSQGIMIGVLIAEDSQKRRIALKTVSGISKRLVYKNKNLQKENESIFVPPIVSAEDINAALFQNDREIHVLTEKINECKNSRKCENGRFLEQTESEKKLIERRKFLNRESLFNVFSLYSFACADGSEKKLLEICKKKLPPTGTGDCCAPKLLDYAFRNA
;
A
#
# COMPACT_ATOMS: atom_id res chain seq x y z
N MET A 1 20.45 -31.56 -35.47
CA MET A 1 20.36 -31.43 -34.01
C MET A 1 20.91 -30.06 -33.68
N THR A 2 20.03 -29.06 -33.67
CA THR A 2 20.39 -27.64 -33.62
C THR A 2 20.14 -27.19 -32.17
N LEU A 3 21.21 -26.75 -31.51
CA LEU A 3 21.13 -26.17 -30.14
C LEU A 3 20.61 -24.74 -30.27
N GLU A 4 19.38 -24.50 -29.80
CA GLU A 4 18.89 -23.15 -29.60
C GLU A 4 19.60 -22.54 -28.39
N GLN A 5 20.30 -21.43 -28.63
CA GLN A 5 20.89 -20.59 -27.60
C GLN A 5 19.78 -19.81 -26.91
N VAL A 6 19.46 -20.18 -25.69
CA VAL A 6 18.63 -19.37 -24.80
C VAL A 6 19.50 -18.23 -24.26
N THR A 7 19.26 -17.03 -24.75
CA THR A 7 19.83 -15.80 -24.17
C THR A 7 19.20 -15.53 -22.84
N PRO A 8 19.96 -15.33 -21.76
CA PRO A 8 19.38 -14.92 -20.48
C PRO A 8 19.09 -13.41 -20.55
N GLU A 9 17.82 -13.06 -20.71
CA GLU A 9 17.36 -11.69 -20.39
C GLU A 9 17.54 -11.46 -18.90
N SER A 10 18.65 -10.81 -18.54
CA SER A 10 18.93 -10.31 -17.21
C SER A 10 18.11 -9.03 -16.97
N GLU A 11 16.81 -9.17 -16.73
CA GLU A 11 16.08 -8.14 -16.03
C GLU A 11 16.66 -8.02 -14.63
N SER A 12 17.38 -6.94 -14.36
CA SER A 12 17.81 -6.55 -13.02
C SER A 12 16.55 -6.22 -12.19
N ARG A 13 15.93 -7.24 -11.62
CA ARG A 13 14.87 -7.07 -10.62
C ARG A 13 15.51 -6.39 -9.43
N LYS A 14 15.29 -5.08 -9.29
CA LYS A 14 15.58 -4.37 -8.05
C LYS A 14 14.91 -5.18 -6.93
N SER A 15 15.70 -5.78 -6.05
CA SER A 15 15.20 -6.51 -4.89
C SER A 15 14.48 -5.51 -3.98
N GLN A 16 13.15 -5.49 -4.04
CA GLN A 16 12.38 -4.72 -3.07
C GLN A 16 12.50 -5.44 -1.73
N GLY A 17 13.05 -4.75 -0.74
CA GLY A 17 13.09 -5.23 0.63
C GLY A 17 11.67 -5.48 1.14
N ILE A 18 11.44 -6.64 1.75
CA ILE A 18 10.16 -7.02 2.35
C ILE A 18 10.32 -6.95 3.85
N MET A 19 9.43 -6.22 4.52
CA MET A 19 9.38 -6.18 5.98
C MET A 19 8.41 -7.25 6.46
N ILE A 20 8.90 -8.15 7.32
CA ILE A 20 8.10 -9.19 7.97
C ILE A 20 7.92 -8.82 9.42
N GLY A 21 6.71 -8.96 9.94
CA GLY A 21 6.38 -8.81 11.36
C GLY A 21 5.97 -10.13 11.98
N VAL A 22 6.35 -10.33 13.24
CA VAL A 22 5.93 -11.47 14.06
C VAL A 22 5.46 -10.94 15.41
N LEU A 23 4.31 -11.43 15.90
CA LEU A 23 3.78 -11.18 17.23
C LEU A 23 3.52 -12.52 17.91
N ILE A 24 4.03 -12.67 19.14
CA ILE A 24 3.65 -13.80 19.98
C ILE A 24 2.50 -13.36 20.87
N ALA A 25 1.39 -14.03 20.76
CA ALA A 25 0.18 -13.80 21.56
C ALA A 25 -0.19 -15.06 22.36
N GLU A 26 -0.99 -14.92 23.39
CA GLU A 26 -1.64 -16.02 24.10
C GLU A 26 -3.13 -16.05 23.72
N ASP A 27 -3.64 -17.24 23.41
CA ASP A 27 -5.07 -17.44 23.17
C ASP A 27 -5.84 -17.57 24.51
N SER A 28 -7.16 -17.66 24.42
CA SER A 28 -8.05 -17.88 25.58
C SER A 28 -7.73 -19.15 26.38
N GLN A 29 -7.00 -20.10 25.80
CA GLN A 29 -6.54 -21.34 26.44
C GLN A 29 -5.10 -21.23 26.98
N LYS A 30 -4.52 -20.03 27.02
CA LYS A 30 -3.13 -19.74 27.42
C LYS A 30 -2.07 -20.44 26.56
N ARG A 31 -2.39 -20.84 25.34
CA ARG A 31 -1.42 -21.37 24.38
C ARG A 31 -0.78 -20.22 23.62
N ARG A 32 0.54 -20.28 23.45
CA ARG A 32 1.29 -19.31 22.67
C ARG A 32 1.10 -19.55 21.19
N ILE A 33 0.71 -18.50 20.46
CA ILE A 33 0.50 -18.51 19.03
C ILE A 33 1.41 -17.46 18.39
N ALA A 34 2.09 -17.83 17.32
CA ALA A 34 2.88 -16.89 16.52
C ALA A 34 2.01 -16.32 15.38
N LEU A 35 1.73 -15.02 15.42
CA LEU A 35 1.08 -14.29 14.34
C LEU A 35 2.17 -13.72 13.43
N LYS A 36 2.10 -13.97 12.13
CA LYS A 36 3.08 -13.51 11.13
C LYS A 36 2.41 -12.68 10.06
N THR A 37 3.02 -11.62 9.59
CA THR A 37 2.52 -10.82 8.47
C THR A 37 3.66 -10.14 7.71
N VAL A 38 3.34 -9.57 6.55
CA VAL A 38 4.26 -8.75 5.76
C VAL A 38 3.73 -7.34 5.62
N SER A 39 4.61 -6.34 5.54
CA SER A 39 4.22 -4.96 5.29
C SER A 39 3.69 -4.78 3.87
N GLY A 40 2.68 -3.93 3.70
CA GLY A 40 2.05 -3.64 2.42
C GLY A 40 1.02 -4.68 1.97
N ILE A 41 0.40 -4.40 0.81
CA ILE A 41 -0.63 -5.25 0.19
C ILE A 41 0.04 -6.11 -0.89
N SER A 42 0.95 -6.98 -0.52
CA SER A 42 1.64 -7.81 -1.50
C SER A 42 0.85 -9.07 -1.86
N LYS A 43 0.08 -9.01 -2.97
CA LYS A 43 -0.61 -10.18 -3.54
C LYS A 43 0.35 -11.36 -3.79
N ARG A 44 1.61 -11.09 -4.18
CA ARG A 44 2.60 -12.14 -4.51
C ARG A 44 3.00 -13.00 -3.31
N LEU A 45 3.04 -12.43 -2.12
CA LEU A 45 3.45 -13.16 -0.91
C LEU A 45 2.31 -13.96 -0.30
N VAL A 46 1.06 -13.47 -0.37
CA VAL A 46 -0.12 -14.19 0.09
C VAL A 46 -0.32 -15.48 -0.72
N TYR A 47 -0.12 -15.43 -2.04
CA TYR A 47 -0.28 -16.63 -2.89
C TYR A 47 0.84 -17.66 -2.77
N LYS A 48 2.08 -17.25 -2.53
CA LYS A 48 3.19 -18.19 -2.33
C LYS A 48 3.18 -18.88 -0.97
N ASN A 49 2.49 -18.31 0.01
CA ASN A 49 2.51 -18.76 1.40
C ASN A 49 1.38 -19.72 1.80
N LYS A 50 0.67 -20.35 0.84
CA LYS A 50 -0.23 -21.47 1.16
C LYS A 50 0.48 -22.60 1.92
N ASN A 51 1.80 -22.70 1.82
CA ASN A 51 2.61 -23.65 2.58
C ASN A 51 2.99 -23.18 3.99
N LEU A 52 2.91 -21.88 4.31
CA LEU A 52 3.16 -21.35 5.66
C LEU A 52 1.98 -21.57 6.62
N GLN A 53 0.80 -21.90 6.10
CA GLN A 53 -0.38 -22.23 6.92
C GLN A 53 -0.32 -23.65 7.55
N LYS A 54 0.69 -24.45 7.20
CA LYS A 54 0.81 -25.84 7.69
C LYS A 54 1.73 -26.05 8.89
N GLU A 55 2.38 -25.01 9.37
CA GLU A 55 3.08 -25.10 10.67
C GLU A 55 2.02 -24.89 11.76
N ASN A 56 1.71 -25.94 12.52
CA ASN A 56 0.66 -26.04 13.55
C ASN A 56 0.71 -24.98 14.67
N GLU A 57 1.63 -24.02 14.63
CA GLU A 57 1.85 -23.01 15.69
C GLU A 57 1.92 -21.57 15.16
N SER A 58 1.66 -21.32 13.87
CA SER A 58 1.73 -19.97 13.33
C SER A 58 0.59 -19.62 12.40
N ILE A 59 0.01 -18.42 12.60
CA ILE A 59 -1.08 -17.88 11.80
C ILE A 59 -0.53 -16.75 10.93
N PHE A 60 -0.78 -16.79 9.62
CA PHE A 60 -0.49 -15.68 8.73
C PHE A 60 -1.64 -14.69 8.73
N VAL A 61 -1.38 -13.47 9.20
CA VAL A 61 -2.36 -12.39 9.31
C VAL A 61 -2.48 -11.66 7.97
N PRO A 62 -3.69 -11.62 7.37
CA PRO A 62 -3.96 -10.93 6.12
C PRO A 62 -3.93 -9.40 6.28
N PRO A 63 -3.98 -8.64 5.15
CA PRO A 63 -4.23 -7.21 5.19
C PRO A 63 -5.57 -6.88 5.87
N ILE A 64 -5.64 -5.74 6.56
CA ILE A 64 -6.88 -5.26 7.22
C ILE A 64 -7.93 -4.88 6.17
N VAL A 65 -7.50 -4.24 5.09
CA VAL A 65 -8.37 -3.87 3.96
C VAL A 65 -7.97 -4.69 2.75
N SER A 66 -8.95 -5.20 2.02
CA SER A 66 -8.69 -5.98 0.81
C SER A 66 -8.10 -5.12 -0.31
N ALA A 67 -7.34 -5.74 -1.21
CA ALA A 67 -6.81 -5.04 -2.38
C ALA A 67 -7.94 -4.60 -3.33
N GLU A 68 -9.04 -5.32 -3.34
CA GLU A 68 -10.24 -5.03 -4.12
C GLU A 68 -10.90 -3.74 -3.62
N ASP A 69 -11.09 -3.58 -2.32
CA ASP A 69 -11.68 -2.38 -1.71
C ASP A 69 -10.80 -1.16 -1.92
N ILE A 70 -9.48 -1.31 -1.77
CA ILE A 70 -8.53 -0.23 -2.05
C ILE A 70 -8.59 0.20 -3.51
N ASN A 71 -8.59 -0.75 -4.45
CA ASN A 71 -8.71 -0.44 -5.86
C ASN A 71 -10.04 0.25 -6.17
N ALA A 72 -11.14 -0.17 -5.56
CA ALA A 72 -12.44 0.49 -5.70
C ALA A 72 -12.41 1.94 -5.20
N ALA A 73 -11.78 2.18 -4.05
CA ALA A 73 -11.64 3.53 -3.49
C ALA A 73 -10.75 4.46 -4.34
N LEU A 74 -9.76 3.92 -5.03
CA LEU A 74 -8.87 4.66 -5.93
C LEU A 74 -9.50 4.92 -7.30
N PHE A 75 -10.30 3.99 -7.81
CA PHE A 75 -10.81 3.98 -9.18
C PHE A 75 -11.52 5.27 -9.60
N GLN A 76 -12.22 5.91 -8.66
CA GLN A 76 -12.99 7.14 -8.93
C GLN A 76 -12.12 8.27 -9.50
N ASN A 77 -10.90 8.44 -8.99
CA ASN A 77 -10.01 9.55 -9.33
C ASN A 77 -8.85 9.12 -10.25
N ASP A 78 -8.56 7.82 -10.36
CA ASP A 78 -7.38 7.30 -11.07
C ASP A 78 -7.34 7.75 -12.53
N ARG A 79 -8.47 7.72 -13.24
CA ARG A 79 -8.54 8.12 -14.64
C ARG A 79 -8.20 9.61 -14.83
N GLU A 80 -8.74 10.48 -13.98
CA GLU A 80 -8.46 11.92 -14.05
C GLU A 80 -7.01 12.22 -13.66
N ILE A 81 -6.49 11.54 -12.62
CA ILE A 81 -5.09 11.64 -12.20
C ILE A 81 -4.14 11.23 -13.32
N HIS A 82 -4.46 10.17 -14.06
CA HIS A 82 -3.67 9.71 -15.20
C HIS A 82 -3.62 10.79 -16.30
N VAL A 83 -4.77 11.28 -16.75
CA VAL A 83 -4.87 12.34 -17.77
C VAL A 83 -4.13 13.60 -17.35
N LEU A 84 -4.27 14.03 -16.10
CA LEU A 84 -3.55 15.19 -15.57
C LEU A 84 -2.03 14.96 -15.56
N THR A 85 -1.60 13.75 -15.24
CA THR A 85 -0.18 13.39 -15.22
C THR A 85 0.44 13.46 -16.61
N GLU A 86 -0.26 12.96 -17.62
CA GLU A 86 0.16 13.05 -19.03
C GLU A 86 0.29 14.52 -19.47
N LYS A 87 -0.76 15.33 -19.25
CA LYS A 87 -0.72 16.77 -19.58
C LYS A 87 0.42 17.52 -18.87
N ILE A 88 0.68 17.24 -17.59
CA ILE A 88 1.80 17.84 -16.85
C ILE A 88 3.15 17.43 -17.45
N ASN A 89 3.28 16.17 -17.88
CA ASN A 89 4.50 15.70 -18.53
C ASN A 89 4.72 16.35 -19.90
N GLU A 90 3.65 16.52 -20.68
CA GLU A 90 3.69 17.27 -21.96
C GLU A 90 4.17 18.73 -21.73
N CYS A 91 3.59 19.42 -20.74
CA CYS A 91 4.02 20.79 -20.38
C CYS A 91 5.50 20.84 -19.97
N LYS A 92 5.97 19.84 -19.18
CA LYS A 92 7.36 19.73 -18.78
C LYS A 92 8.29 19.52 -19.97
N ASN A 93 7.93 18.63 -20.89
CA ASN A 93 8.72 18.34 -22.08
C ASN A 93 8.82 19.56 -22.99
N SER A 94 7.72 20.29 -23.19
CA SER A 94 7.69 21.52 -24.00
C SER A 94 8.53 22.66 -23.39
N ARG A 95 8.80 22.65 -22.07
CA ARG A 95 9.64 23.64 -21.39
C ARG A 95 11.13 23.30 -21.39
N LYS A 96 11.51 22.10 -21.83
CA LYS A 96 12.91 21.69 -21.85
C LYS A 96 13.62 22.36 -23.03
N CYS A 97 14.51 23.32 -22.74
CA CYS A 97 15.37 23.94 -23.75
C CYS A 97 16.51 23.03 -24.16
N GLU A 98 17.12 23.28 -25.33
CA GLU A 98 18.27 22.55 -25.86
C GLU A 98 19.47 22.49 -24.90
N ASN A 99 19.63 23.47 -24.04
CA ASN A 99 20.68 23.55 -23.02
C ASN A 99 20.34 22.85 -21.71
N GLY A 100 19.27 22.05 -21.64
CA GLY A 100 18.86 21.30 -20.44
C GLY A 100 18.27 22.17 -19.33
N ARG A 101 18.11 23.48 -19.51
CA ARG A 101 17.41 24.35 -18.57
C ARG A 101 15.91 24.28 -18.81
N PHE A 102 15.12 24.33 -17.72
CA PHE A 102 13.66 24.42 -17.81
C PHE A 102 13.24 25.88 -17.71
N LEU A 103 12.33 26.29 -18.59
CA LEU A 103 11.61 27.56 -18.44
C LEU A 103 10.71 27.52 -17.19
N GLU A 104 10.28 28.69 -16.74
CA GLU A 104 9.34 28.78 -15.62
C GLU A 104 8.01 28.08 -15.92
N GLN A 105 7.36 27.60 -14.86
CA GLN A 105 6.05 26.96 -14.97
C GLN A 105 5.00 27.99 -15.38
N THR A 106 4.21 27.65 -16.38
CA THR A 106 3.06 28.44 -16.77
C THR A 106 1.94 28.36 -15.72
N GLU A 107 1.09 29.36 -15.66
CA GLU A 107 -0.06 29.37 -14.76
C GLU A 107 -1.03 28.21 -15.03
N SER A 108 -1.18 27.82 -16.28
CA SER A 108 -1.92 26.62 -16.68
C SER A 108 -1.33 25.34 -16.08
N GLU A 109 0.00 25.17 -16.16
CA GLU A 109 0.67 24.00 -15.59
C GLU A 109 0.51 23.92 -14.06
N LYS A 110 0.62 25.06 -13.37
CA LYS A 110 0.40 25.14 -11.92
C LYS A 110 -1.00 24.65 -11.54
N LYS A 111 -2.03 25.09 -12.28
CA LYS A 111 -3.42 24.65 -12.06
C LYS A 111 -3.58 23.13 -12.24
N LEU A 112 -2.98 22.55 -13.27
CA LEU A 112 -3.00 21.09 -13.47
C LEU A 112 -2.33 20.34 -12.32
N ILE A 113 -1.21 20.82 -11.84
CA ILE A 113 -0.46 20.24 -10.71
C ILE A 113 -1.31 20.31 -9.43
N GLU A 114 -1.94 21.45 -9.15
CA GLU A 114 -2.81 21.62 -7.98
C GLU A 114 -4.03 20.71 -8.03
N ARG A 115 -4.69 20.62 -9.19
CA ARG A 115 -5.82 19.71 -9.37
C ARG A 115 -5.42 18.26 -9.14
N ARG A 116 -4.29 17.81 -9.68
CA ARG A 116 -3.76 16.46 -9.43
C ARG A 116 -3.43 16.23 -7.96
N LYS A 117 -2.82 17.20 -7.26
CA LYS A 117 -2.56 17.12 -5.81
C LYS A 117 -3.84 16.98 -5.01
N PHE A 118 -4.88 17.73 -5.38
CA PHE A 118 -6.18 17.65 -4.74
C PHE A 118 -6.78 16.24 -4.87
N LEU A 119 -6.84 15.69 -6.09
CA LEU A 119 -7.37 14.35 -6.34
C LEU A 119 -6.58 13.25 -5.64
N ASN A 120 -5.25 13.34 -5.65
CA ASN A 120 -4.40 12.40 -4.90
C ASN A 120 -4.71 12.43 -3.40
N ARG A 121 -4.94 13.60 -2.83
CA ARG A 121 -5.28 13.75 -1.43
C ARG A 121 -6.66 13.18 -1.12
N GLU A 122 -7.63 13.38 -2.00
CA GLU A 122 -8.96 12.81 -1.90
C GLU A 122 -8.92 11.29 -1.98
N SER A 123 -8.20 10.72 -2.94
CA SER A 123 -7.99 9.28 -3.07
C SER A 123 -7.35 8.67 -1.82
N LEU A 124 -6.34 9.31 -1.25
CA LEU A 124 -5.73 8.86 0.01
C LEU A 124 -6.74 8.92 1.17
N PHE A 125 -7.56 9.96 1.24
CA PHE A 125 -8.61 10.07 2.26
C PHE A 125 -9.62 8.93 2.14
N ASN A 126 -10.06 8.61 0.91
CA ASN A 126 -10.97 7.50 0.63
C ASN A 126 -10.37 6.17 1.07
N VAL A 127 -9.11 5.90 0.71
CA VAL A 127 -8.40 4.69 1.14
C VAL A 127 -8.29 4.62 2.66
N PHE A 128 -7.86 5.69 3.34
CA PHE A 128 -7.71 5.68 4.78
C PHE A 128 -9.03 5.58 5.55
N SER A 129 -10.15 5.97 4.94
CA SER A 129 -11.48 5.81 5.54
C SER A 129 -11.92 4.34 5.65
N LEU A 130 -11.30 3.44 4.89
CA LEU A 130 -11.58 2.00 4.93
C LEU A 130 -10.95 1.31 6.16
N TYR A 131 -9.91 1.91 6.76
CA TYR A 131 -9.20 1.28 7.86
C TYR A 131 -9.93 1.49 9.20
N SER A 132 -10.19 0.38 9.85
CA SER A 132 -10.74 0.33 11.21
C SER A 132 -9.94 -0.69 12.03
N PHE A 133 -9.65 -0.36 13.28
CA PHE A 133 -8.79 -1.16 14.15
C PHE A 133 -9.53 -1.53 15.43
N ALA A 134 -9.46 -2.80 15.80
CA ALA A 134 -9.84 -3.26 17.12
C ALA A 134 -8.84 -2.75 18.15
N CYS A 135 -9.33 -2.36 19.30
CA CYS A 135 -8.55 -1.87 20.46
C CYS A 135 -8.59 -2.88 21.60
N ALA A 136 -7.60 -2.80 22.50
CA ALA A 136 -7.49 -3.69 23.65
C ALA A 136 -8.68 -3.57 24.64
N ASP A 137 -9.41 -2.46 24.61
CA ASP A 137 -10.63 -2.23 25.41
C ASP A 137 -11.91 -2.79 24.76
N GLY A 138 -11.79 -3.53 23.65
CA GLY A 138 -12.90 -4.06 22.87
C GLY A 138 -13.59 -3.04 21.97
N SER A 139 -13.15 -1.78 21.96
CA SER A 139 -13.68 -0.77 21.05
C SER A 139 -13.08 -0.90 19.66
N GLU A 140 -13.73 -0.29 18.66
CA GLU A 140 -13.22 -0.16 17.30
C GLU A 140 -13.00 1.31 16.96
N LYS A 141 -11.86 1.66 16.34
CA LYS A 141 -11.52 3.04 15.98
C LYS A 141 -11.08 3.13 14.53
N LYS A 142 -11.65 4.08 13.80
CA LYS A 142 -11.23 4.37 12.43
C LYS A 142 -9.88 5.08 12.40
N LEU A 143 -9.04 4.76 11.40
CA LEU A 143 -7.71 5.37 11.24
C LEU A 143 -7.77 6.91 11.23
N LEU A 144 -8.73 7.48 10.50
CA LEU A 144 -8.88 8.93 10.41
C LEU A 144 -9.29 9.59 11.75
N GLU A 145 -9.98 8.87 12.62
CA GLU A 145 -10.30 9.34 13.98
C GLU A 145 -9.05 9.34 14.85
N ILE A 146 -8.26 8.27 14.81
CA ILE A 146 -6.97 8.17 15.50
C ILE A 146 -6.04 9.31 15.09
N CYS A 147 -6.00 9.63 13.79
CA CYS A 147 -5.20 10.71 13.22
C CYS A 147 -5.85 12.10 13.34
N LYS A 148 -6.95 12.26 14.11
CA LYS A 148 -7.67 13.53 14.32
C LYS A 148 -8.03 14.19 12.98
N LYS A 149 -8.52 13.41 12.02
CA LYS A 149 -8.89 13.81 10.65
C LYS A 149 -7.74 14.40 9.82
N LYS A 150 -6.49 14.27 10.27
CA LYS A 150 -5.31 14.57 9.44
C LYS A 150 -5.00 13.35 8.58
N LEU A 151 -4.54 13.59 7.34
CA LEU A 151 -4.06 12.49 6.49
C LEU A 151 -2.79 11.88 7.09
N PRO A 152 -2.81 10.59 7.41
CA PRO A 152 -1.61 9.90 7.86
C PRO A 152 -0.62 9.73 6.69
N PRO A 153 0.65 9.41 6.96
CA PRO A 153 1.60 9.05 5.93
C PRO A 153 1.11 7.89 5.05
N THR A 154 1.47 7.89 3.78
CA THR A 154 1.12 6.81 2.85
C THR A 154 1.62 5.46 3.38
N GLY A 155 0.76 4.43 3.30
CA GLY A 155 1.06 3.09 3.82
C GLY A 155 0.73 2.89 5.30
N THR A 156 0.25 3.92 6.00
CA THR A 156 -0.27 3.76 7.38
C THR A 156 -1.45 2.80 7.38
N GLY A 157 -1.42 1.82 8.28
CA GLY A 157 -2.41 0.73 8.34
C GLY A 157 -1.93 -0.57 7.71
N ASP A 158 -1.07 -0.50 6.68
CA ASP A 158 -0.50 -1.67 6.01
C ASP A 158 0.82 -2.16 6.62
N CYS A 159 1.32 -1.47 7.63
CA CYS A 159 2.49 -1.91 8.39
C CYS A 159 2.19 -3.19 9.19
N CYS A 160 3.24 -3.95 9.52
CA CYS A 160 3.08 -5.22 10.23
C CYS A 160 2.39 -5.06 11.61
N ALA A 161 2.81 -4.08 12.40
CA ALA A 161 2.30 -3.91 13.76
C ALA A 161 0.78 -3.65 13.83
N PRO A 162 0.18 -2.71 13.08
CA PRO A 162 -1.26 -2.53 13.05
C PRO A 162 -2.03 -3.79 12.68
N LYS A 163 -1.57 -4.54 11.67
CA LYS A 163 -2.21 -5.79 11.23
C LYS A 163 -2.21 -6.85 12.33
N LEU A 164 -1.06 -7.04 12.95
CA LEU A 164 -0.89 -8.06 13.99
C LEU A 164 -1.70 -7.74 15.24
N LEU A 165 -1.72 -6.48 15.66
CA LEU A 165 -2.49 -6.03 16.82
C LEU A 165 -3.99 -6.08 16.56
N ASP A 166 -4.45 -5.61 15.41
CA ASP A 166 -5.86 -5.68 15.02
C ASP A 166 -6.35 -7.13 15.02
N TYR A 167 -5.57 -8.03 14.40
CA TYR A 167 -5.91 -9.44 14.39
C TYR A 167 -5.94 -10.05 15.78
N ALA A 168 -4.94 -9.75 16.62
CA ALA A 168 -4.89 -10.25 17.99
C ALA A 168 -6.11 -9.79 18.79
N PHE A 169 -6.47 -8.50 18.75
CA PHE A 169 -7.61 -7.97 19.51
C PHE A 169 -8.97 -8.43 18.98
N ARG A 170 -9.10 -8.75 17.69
CA ARG A 170 -10.36 -9.32 17.15
C ARG A 170 -10.56 -10.79 17.51
N ASN A 171 -9.49 -11.51 17.87
CA ASN A 171 -9.50 -12.95 18.10
C ASN A 171 -9.07 -13.35 19.53
N ALA A 172 -8.97 -12.36 20.43
CA ALA A 172 -8.63 -12.57 21.83
C ALA A 172 -9.77 -13.20 22.66
#